data_4d5471cfd1e48835df804a1baa83c7a0
#
_entry.id   4d5471cfd1e48835df804a1baa83c7a0
#
_cell.length_a   1.000
_cell.length_b   1.000
_cell.length_c   1.000
_cell.angle_alpha   90.00
_cell.angle_beta   90.00
_cell.angle_gamma   90.00
#
_symmetry.space_group_name_H-M   'P 1'
#
loop_
_entity.id
_entity.type
_entity.pdbx_description
1 polymer ?
#
loop_
_entity_poly.entity_id
_entity_poly.type
_entity_poly.pdbx_seq_one_letter_code
_entity_poly.pdbx_strand_id
1 'polypeptide(L)'
;MRTNRISVQSALGLSLLVLGLNSARADLPAGTIGQTTLAFPPEVHRAFVIDVEFDSFVAGRVTVVDPDQKRILGMWPTGFAAPSALSHDKKTMYSADIWYSRGTRGTRTDVLTAWDSSTLSPAWEVLIPNKRAESLTQRYSLNPSGDDKFVYVYNFTPSTSVTVVDTQAKAVSGEIAIPGCVLNYPIGNRRFASLCGDGSLQVVTINDEGKETARSRTPFFDPNAEKLVERAVNVGDTYYFTTTTGTVRPVDFSGDAPKILPSWSLVTDEDKKAGWAPGGWQLMAVAPKLDRLYVLMHDAHEPMKWEDPSPLIWAFDLKTHKKVATLEAPVPVWSMQATGDDKPLLLGADVEGGLQIFDLKTNKLTGSMPKVAKTATQVLSY
;
A
#
# COMPACT_ATOMS: atom_id res chain seq x y z
N MET A 1 105.54 17.37 -42.06
CA MET A 1 104.33 16.97 -42.80
C MET A 1 103.16 17.21 -41.87
N ARG A 2 102.37 18.22 -42.09
CA ARG A 2 101.41 18.80 -41.15
C ARG A 2 99.98 18.35 -41.60
N THR A 3 99.26 17.74 -40.72
CA THR A 3 97.87 17.36 -40.93
C THR A 3 96.95 18.39 -40.17
N ASN A 4 96.15 19.12 -40.94
CA ASN A 4 95.15 20.02 -40.43
C ASN A 4 93.87 19.18 -40.02
N ARG A 5 93.46 19.42 -38.77
CA ARG A 5 92.15 18.95 -38.30
C ARG A 5 91.14 20.11 -38.33
N ILE A 6 90.08 19.92 -39.05
CA ILE A 6 88.91 20.78 -39.07
C ILE A 6 87.88 20.24 -38.03
N SER A 7 87.58 21.06 -37.04
CA SER A 7 86.55 20.73 -36.09
C SER A 7 85.21 21.27 -36.59
N VAL A 8 84.20 20.42 -36.72
CA VAL A 8 82.81 20.84 -36.96
C VAL A 8 82.09 20.82 -35.67
N GLN A 9 81.66 22.00 -35.19
CA GLN A 9 80.72 22.15 -34.04
C GLN A 9 79.28 22.00 -34.57
N SER A 10 78.61 20.94 -34.18
CA SER A 10 77.18 20.79 -34.40
C SER A 10 76.41 21.43 -33.27
N ALA A 11 75.72 22.52 -33.54
CA ALA A 11 74.75 23.11 -32.61
C ALA A 11 73.45 22.34 -32.67
N LEU A 12 73.08 21.61 -31.58
CA LEU A 12 71.75 21.02 -31.40
C LEU A 12 70.82 22.13 -30.86
N GLY A 13 69.88 22.59 -31.69
CA GLY A 13 68.77 23.45 -31.25
C GLY A 13 67.71 22.60 -30.58
N LEU A 14 67.51 22.79 -29.28
CA LEU A 14 66.44 22.18 -28.49
C LEU A 14 65.16 23.02 -28.62
N SER A 15 64.23 22.61 -29.50
CA SER A 15 62.92 23.23 -29.61
C SER A 15 62.02 22.72 -28.48
N LEU A 16 61.73 23.51 -27.43
CA LEU A 16 60.71 23.24 -26.45
C LEU A 16 59.32 23.43 -27.09
N LEU A 17 58.64 22.34 -27.37
CA LEU A 17 57.20 22.36 -27.67
C LEU A 17 56.43 22.51 -26.36
N VAL A 18 55.97 23.72 -26.05
CA VAL A 18 55.01 23.98 -24.93
C VAL A 18 53.61 23.50 -25.40
N LEU A 19 53.26 22.25 -25.06
CA LEU A 19 51.90 21.78 -25.17
C LEU A 19 51.04 22.49 -24.10
N GLY A 20 50.32 23.51 -24.52
CA GLY A 20 49.29 24.14 -23.70
C GLY A 20 48.20 23.12 -23.40
N LEU A 21 48.16 22.60 -22.16
CA LEU A 21 47.04 21.84 -21.62
C LEU A 21 45.86 22.83 -21.41
N ASN A 22 45.08 23.03 -22.46
CA ASN A 22 43.75 23.60 -22.31
C ASN A 22 42.91 22.57 -21.56
N SER A 23 42.82 22.69 -20.24
CA SER A 23 41.79 22.01 -19.46
C SER A 23 40.43 22.52 -19.94
N ALA A 24 39.80 21.83 -20.84
CA ALA A 24 38.39 22.03 -21.15
C ALA A 24 37.62 21.79 -19.84
N ARG A 25 37.33 22.83 -19.09
CA ARG A 25 36.30 22.80 -18.09
C ARG A 25 34.97 22.69 -18.87
N ALA A 26 34.39 21.50 -18.90
CA ALA A 26 33.02 21.37 -19.26
C ALA A 26 32.20 21.98 -18.09
N ASP A 27 31.89 23.26 -18.19
CA ASP A 27 30.85 23.87 -17.37
C ASP A 27 29.55 23.25 -17.82
N LEU A 28 29.12 22.18 -17.11
CA LEU A 28 27.77 21.70 -17.23
C LEU A 28 26.83 22.84 -16.80
N PRO A 29 25.85 23.21 -17.62
CA PRO A 29 24.88 24.21 -17.21
C PRO A 29 24.29 23.79 -15.88
N ALA A 30 24.26 24.70 -14.91
CA ALA A 30 23.61 24.45 -13.62
C ALA A 30 22.19 23.92 -13.89
N GLY A 31 21.93 22.66 -13.50
CA GLY A 31 20.62 22.08 -13.66
C GLY A 31 19.59 22.92 -12.93
N THR A 32 18.66 23.49 -13.63
CA THR A 32 17.48 24.12 -13.02
C THR A 32 16.62 23.01 -12.44
N ILE A 33 16.48 23.00 -11.12
CA ILE A 33 15.50 22.10 -10.45
C ILE A 33 14.12 22.60 -10.86
N GLY A 34 13.48 21.91 -11.78
CA GLY A 34 12.09 22.17 -12.14
C GLY A 34 11.17 21.65 -11.02
N GLN A 35 10.20 22.45 -10.60
CA GLN A 35 9.11 22.01 -9.75
C GLN A 35 7.88 21.78 -10.65
N THR A 36 7.26 20.61 -10.49
CA THR A 36 6.02 20.24 -11.20
C THR A 36 4.97 19.83 -10.20
N THR A 37 3.78 20.38 -10.30
CA THR A 37 2.62 19.97 -9.53
C THR A 37 1.81 18.99 -10.37
N LEU A 38 1.49 17.84 -9.81
CA LEU A 38 0.66 16.82 -10.46
C LEU A 38 -0.79 17.33 -10.53
N ALA A 39 -1.37 17.39 -11.71
CA ALA A 39 -2.79 17.64 -11.87
C ALA A 39 -3.60 16.39 -11.45
N PHE A 40 -4.82 16.61 -10.94
CA PHE A 40 -5.77 15.58 -10.56
C PHE A 40 -7.11 15.77 -11.26
N PRO A 41 -7.17 15.68 -12.60
CA PRO A 41 -8.45 15.69 -13.27
C PRO A 41 -9.25 14.44 -12.86
N PRO A 42 -10.56 14.57 -12.65
CA PRO A 42 -11.42 13.48 -12.15
C PRO A 42 -11.44 12.23 -13.03
N GLU A 43 -11.12 12.39 -14.29
CA GLU A 43 -11.12 11.32 -15.30
C GLU A 43 -9.80 10.55 -15.42
N VAL A 44 -8.77 10.94 -14.68
CA VAL A 44 -7.45 10.29 -14.71
C VAL A 44 -7.28 9.40 -13.52
N HIS A 45 -6.97 8.14 -13.78
CA HIS A 45 -6.61 7.20 -12.70
C HIS A 45 -5.26 7.53 -12.11
N ARG A 46 -5.15 7.30 -10.82
CA ARG A 46 -3.89 7.37 -10.09
C ARG A 46 -3.83 6.26 -9.07
N ALA A 47 -2.66 5.65 -8.98
CA ALA A 47 -2.39 4.64 -7.97
C ALA A 47 -1.13 4.94 -7.19
N PHE A 48 -1.12 4.50 -5.95
CA PHE A 48 -0.02 4.56 -5.01
C PHE A 48 0.36 3.12 -4.68
N VAL A 49 1.58 2.74 -5.04
CA VAL A 49 2.11 1.40 -4.80
C VAL A 49 3.09 1.49 -3.64
N ILE A 50 2.73 0.89 -2.52
CA ILE A 50 3.49 0.92 -1.28
C ILE A 50 4.42 -0.28 -1.26
N ASP A 51 5.71 -0.01 -1.35
CA ASP A 51 6.79 -0.98 -1.39
C ASP A 51 7.54 -0.98 -0.05
N VAL A 52 7.49 -2.09 0.66
CA VAL A 52 8.21 -2.21 1.95
C VAL A 52 9.67 -2.62 1.78
N GLU A 53 10.08 -3.03 0.57
CA GLU A 53 11.46 -3.43 0.25
C GLU A 53 12.01 -4.47 1.24
N PHE A 54 11.58 -5.73 1.14
CA PHE A 54 11.92 -6.79 2.10
C PHE A 54 13.41 -7.02 2.31
N ASP A 55 14.23 -6.80 1.28
CA ASP A 55 15.68 -6.96 1.40
C ASP A 55 16.33 -5.78 2.12
N SER A 56 15.60 -4.66 2.27
CA SER A 56 16.07 -3.44 2.92
C SER A 56 14.92 -2.58 3.42
N PHE A 57 14.33 -2.95 4.54
CA PHE A 57 13.18 -2.23 5.12
C PHE A 57 13.36 -0.72 5.32
N VAL A 58 14.61 -0.23 5.31
CA VAL A 58 14.90 1.22 5.36
C VAL A 58 14.78 1.91 4.00
N ALA A 59 14.58 1.16 2.93
CA ALA A 59 14.42 1.66 1.57
C ALA A 59 12.96 1.60 1.09
N GLY A 60 12.01 1.48 2.03
CA GLY A 60 10.59 1.53 1.72
C GLY A 60 10.21 2.82 0.99
N ARG A 61 9.23 2.73 0.11
CA ARG A 61 8.77 3.87 -0.68
C ARG A 61 7.32 3.73 -1.14
N VAL A 62 6.73 4.85 -1.48
CA VAL A 62 5.49 4.90 -2.25
C VAL A 62 5.84 5.35 -3.66
N THR A 63 5.45 4.56 -4.66
CA THR A 63 5.55 4.92 -6.08
C THR A 63 4.17 5.38 -6.56
N VAL A 64 4.09 6.58 -7.13
CA VAL A 64 2.87 7.14 -7.70
C VAL A 64 2.86 6.87 -9.20
N VAL A 65 1.80 6.27 -9.69
CA VAL A 65 1.67 5.89 -11.10
C VAL A 65 0.40 6.42 -11.74
N ASP A 66 0.50 6.69 -13.02
CA ASP A 66 -0.62 6.90 -13.93
C ASP A 66 -0.80 5.61 -14.74
N PRO A 67 -1.80 4.78 -14.42
CA PRO A 67 -2.01 3.51 -15.10
C PRO A 67 -2.54 3.68 -16.53
N ASP A 68 -3.23 4.78 -16.84
CA ASP A 68 -3.74 5.05 -18.19
C ASP A 68 -2.60 5.30 -19.18
N GLN A 69 -1.61 6.10 -18.77
CA GLN A 69 -0.42 6.41 -19.56
C GLN A 69 0.74 5.44 -19.30
N LYS A 70 0.59 4.52 -18.36
CA LYS A 70 1.62 3.56 -17.95
C LYS A 70 2.93 4.26 -17.57
N ARG A 71 2.83 5.25 -16.70
CA ARG A 71 3.92 6.15 -16.36
C ARG A 71 4.06 6.30 -14.85
N ILE A 72 5.30 6.24 -14.34
CA ILE A 72 5.63 6.67 -12.98
C ILE A 72 5.60 8.19 -12.95
N LEU A 73 4.87 8.75 -12.00
CA LEU A 73 4.74 10.18 -11.80
C LEU A 73 5.72 10.74 -10.77
N GLY A 74 6.13 9.89 -9.83
CA GLY A 74 7.09 10.25 -8.79
C GLY A 74 7.08 9.22 -7.67
N MET A 75 7.86 9.49 -6.63
CA MET A 75 7.95 8.64 -5.46
C MET A 75 8.42 9.43 -4.24
N TRP A 76 8.16 8.90 -3.05
CA TRP A 76 8.76 9.37 -1.80
C TRP A 76 9.18 8.20 -0.92
N PRO A 77 10.21 8.39 -0.08
CA PRO A 77 10.64 7.36 0.86
C PRO A 77 9.63 7.21 2.00
N THR A 78 9.52 6.01 2.54
CA THR A 78 8.81 5.72 3.78
C THR A 78 9.77 5.14 4.81
N GLY A 79 9.40 5.24 6.08
CA GLY A 79 10.13 4.59 7.16
C GLY A 79 9.94 3.06 7.15
N PHE A 80 10.51 2.43 8.16
CA PHE A 80 10.51 0.98 8.31
C PHE A 80 9.08 0.42 8.37
N ALA A 81 8.75 -0.48 7.44
CA ALA A 81 7.45 -1.15 7.35
C ALA A 81 6.25 -0.19 7.52
N ALA A 82 6.21 0.90 6.75
CA ALA A 82 5.19 1.95 6.88
C ALA A 82 3.88 1.58 6.19
N PRO A 83 2.75 1.42 6.92
CA PRO A 83 1.43 1.40 6.31
C PRO A 83 1.10 2.78 5.77
N SER A 84 0.32 2.80 4.71
CA SER A 84 -0.13 4.04 4.09
C SER A 84 -1.64 4.04 3.87
N ALA A 85 -2.23 5.23 3.90
CA ALA A 85 -3.65 5.44 3.66
C ALA A 85 -3.89 6.74 2.91
N LEU A 86 -4.88 6.74 2.02
CA LEU A 86 -5.29 7.92 1.27
C LEU A 86 -6.48 8.59 1.97
N SER A 87 -6.46 9.92 2.07
CA SER A 87 -7.62 10.70 2.52
C SER A 87 -8.80 10.53 1.56
N HIS A 88 -10.03 10.69 2.05
CA HIS A 88 -11.24 10.60 1.24
C HIS A 88 -11.32 11.73 0.21
N ASP A 89 -10.76 12.90 0.52
CA ASP A 89 -10.65 14.02 -0.41
C ASP A 89 -9.53 13.83 -1.46
N LYS A 90 -8.73 12.75 -1.34
CA LYS A 90 -7.64 12.34 -2.26
C LYS A 90 -6.44 13.29 -2.31
N LYS A 91 -6.41 14.31 -1.45
CA LYS A 91 -5.35 15.33 -1.46
C LYS A 91 -4.16 14.97 -0.59
N THR A 92 -4.39 14.08 0.38
CA THR A 92 -3.36 13.72 1.36
C THR A 92 -3.16 12.21 1.37
N MET A 93 -1.91 11.79 1.28
CA MET A 93 -1.50 10.44 1.59
C MET A 93 -0.85 10.44 2.97
N TYR A 94 -1.29 9.55 3.84
CA TYR A 94 -0.69 9.34 5.15
C TYR A 94 0.25 8.16 5.13
N SER A 95 1.39 8.27 5.81
CA SER A 95 2.23 7.12 6.17
C SER A 95 2.55 7.16 7.65
N ALA A 96 2.51 6.01 8.31
CA ALA A 96 2.98 5.91 9.68
C ALA A 96 4.37 5.26 9.66
N ASP A 97 5.38 6.08 9.85
CA ASP A 97 6.77 5.75 9.63
C ASP A 97 7.49 5.40 10.93
N ILE A 98 8.43 4.46 10.86
CA ILE A 98 9.39 4.19 11.93
C ILE A 98 10.77 4.55 11.40
N TRP A 99 11.43 5.49 12.06
CA TRP A 99 12.77 5.93 11.72
C TRP A 99 13.76 5.56 12.82
N TYR A 100 14.96 5.19 12.43
CA TYR A 100 16.09 5.00 13.33
C TYR A 100 17.19 6.00 13.01
N SER A 101 17.81 6.57 14.03
CA SER A 101 18.84 7.61 13.85
C SER A 101 20.07 7.18 13.04
N ARG A 102 20.27 5.87 12.85
CA ARG A 102 21.36 5.27 12.08
C ARG A 102 20.87 4.14 11.15
N GLY A 103 19.88 4.43 10.31
CA GLY A 103 19.30 3.47 9.38
C GLY A 103 18.44 2.41 10.07
N THR A 104 19.01 1.25 10.45
CA THR A 104 18.31 0.13 11.09
C THR A 104 18.49 0.09 12.61
N ARG A 105 19.16 1.01 13.23
CA ARG A 105 19.51 1.03 14.67
C ARG A 105 19.66 2.44 15.23
N GLY A 106 19.72 2.53 16.53
CA GLY A 106 19.84 3.79 17.27
C GLY A 106 18.53 4.19 17.93
N THR A 107 18.29 5.50 18.05
CA THR A 107 17.04 6.01 18.62
C THR A 107 15.91 5.83 17.62
N ARG A 108 14.84 5.16 18.06
CA ARG A 108 13.60 4.98 17.29
C ARG A 108 12.71 6.21 17.43
N THR A 109 12.13 6.64 16.33
CA THR A 109 11.13 7.70 16.25
C THR A 109 9.98 7.23 15.36
N ASP A 110 8.76 7.18 15.89
CA ASP A 110 7.57 6.87 15.14
C ASP A 110 6.84 8.17 14.79
N VAL A 111 6.46 8.34 13.53
CA VAL A 111 5.85 9.57 12.98
C VAL A 111 4.65 9.21 12.13
N LEU A 112 3.59 9.99 12.22
CA LEU A 112 2.58 10.07 11.17
C LEU A 112 2.95 11.22 10.24
N THR A 113 3.26 10.91 8.99
CA THR A 113 3.57 11.91 7.95
C THR A 113 2.37 12.06 7.02
N ALA A 114 1.96 13.30 6.77
CA ALA A 114 0.98 13.65 5.74
C ALA A 114 1.71 14.20 4.52
N TRP A 115 1.53 13.53 3.39
CA TRP A 115 2.11 13.88 2.10
C TRP A 115 1.07 14.58 1.24
N ASP A 116 1.42 15.72 0.66
CA ASP A 116 0.61 16.35 -0.37
C ASP A 116 0.67 15.51 -1.65
N SER A 117 -0.47 14.97 -2.08
CA SER A 117 -0.53 14.06 -3.22
C SER A 117 -0.26 14.73 -4.57
N SER A 118 -0.27 16.07 -4.64
CA SER A 118 0.03 16.85 -5.86
C SER A 118 1.51 17.21 -5.99
N THR A 119 2.17 17.51 -4.88
CA THR A 119 3.59 17.89 -4.87
C THR A 119 4.52 16.76 -4.47
N LEU A 120 3.95 15.66 -3.94
CA LEU A 120 4.65 14.49 -3.39
C LEU A 120 5.66 14.88 -2.29
N SER A 121 5.33 15.92 -1.54
CA SER A 121 6.16 16.46 -0.47
C SER A 121 5.46 16.34 0.88
N PRO A 122 6.20 16.19 1.99
CA PRO A 122 5.59 16.20 3.31
C PRO A 122 4.93 17.56 3.59
N ALA A 123 3.65 17.53 3.94
CA ALA A 123 2.90 18.72 4.32
C ALA A 123 3.01 19.02 5.82
N TRP A 124 3.00 17.97 6.64
CA TRP A 124 3.18 18.01 8.08
C TRP A 124 3.50 16.64 8.65
N GLU A 125 4.02 16.62 9.87
CA GLU A 125 4.35 15.41 10.63
C GLU A 125 3.89 15.54 12.08
N VAL A 126 3.52 14.39 12.70
CA VAL A 126 3.19 14.28 14.12
C VAL A 126 3.95 13.11 14.72
N LEU A 127 4.68 13.36 15.81
CA LEU A 127 5.27 12.29 16.60
C LEU A 127 4.17 11.44 17.23
N ILE A 128 4.22 10.15 17.02
CA ILE A 128 3.31 9.18 17.61
C ILE A 128 4.06 8.25 18.57
N PRO A 129 3.36 7.54 19.48
CA PRO A 129 4.02 6.59 20.38
C PRO A 129 4.80 5.52 19.63
N ASN A 130 5.99 5.14 20.13
CA ASN A 130 6.85 4.10 19.56
C ASN A 130 6.28 2.70 19.84
N LYS A 131 5.09 2.42 19.29
CA LYS A 131 4.31 1.21 19.58
C LYS A 131 3.90 0.41 18.35
N ARG A 132 4.20 0.92 17.16
CA ARG A 132 3.89 0.21 15.92
C ARG A 132 4.69 -1.09 15.79
N ALA A 133 4.11 -2.09 15.11
CA ALA A 133 4.84 -3.29 14.72
C ALA A 133 5.88 -2.97 13.65
N GLU A 134 7.07 -3.55 13.79
CA GLU A 134 8.12 -3.57 12.77
C GLU A 134 7.95 -4.82 11.90
N SER A 135 6.76 -4.97 11.32
CA SER A 135 6.34 -6.13 10.57
C SER A 135 5.61 -5.71 9.31
N LEU A 136 5.23 -6.67 8.49
CA LEU A 136 4.51 -6.44 7.24
C LEU A 136 3.27 -5.59 7.47
N THR A 137 3.11 -4.61 6.60
CA THR A 137 2.02 -3.65 6.68
C THR A 137 0.75 -4.21 6.05
N GLN A 138 -0.38 -3.89 6.66
CA GLN A 138 -1.70 -4.23 6.16
C GLN A 138 -2.54 -2.97 6.00
N ARG A 139 -3.52 -3.02 5.09
CA ARG A 139 -4.39 -1.90 4.79
C ARG A 139 -5.02 -1.26 6.03
N TYR A 140 -5.47 -2.05 6.99
CA TYR A 140 -6.16 -1.55 8.19
C TYR A 140 -5.23 -1.28 9.39
N SER A 141 -3.92 -1.18 9.15
CA SER A 141 -2.97 -0.67 10.14
C SER A 141 -2.98 0.87 10.24
N LEU A 142 -3.44 1.55 9.19
CA LEU A 142 -3.54 3.01 9.13
C LEU A 142 -4.75 3.39 8.28
N ASN A 143 -5.67 4.20 8.84
CA ASN A 143 -6.83 4.67 8.08
C ASN A 143 -7.32 6.02 8.58
N PRO A 144 -7.81 6.90 7.69
CA PRO A 144 -8.56 8.08 8.09
C PRO A 144 -9.98 7.73 8.53
N SER A 145 -10.60 8.60 9.35
CA SER A 145 -12.05 8.62 9.59
C SER A 145 -12.80 9.08 8.33
N GLY A 146 -14.09 8.79 8.22
CA GLY A 146 -14.88 9.09 7.02
C GLY A 146 -14.90 10.57 6.59
N ASP A 147 -14.64 11.49 7.52
CA ASP A 147 -14.53 12.94 7.28
C ASP A 147 -13.09 13.47 7.27
N ASP A 148 -12.11 12.57 7.24
CA ASP A 148 -10.66 12.86 7.29
C ASP A 148 -10.21 13.68 8.53
N LYS A 149 -11.08 13.88 9.54
CA LYS A 149 -10.73 14.61 10.75
C LYS A 149 -9.71 13.87 11.60
N PHE A 150 -9.81 12.54 11.67
CA PHE A 150 -8.90 11.71 12.43
C PHE A 150 -8.17 10.71 11.54
N VAL A 151 -6.95 10.35 11.94
CA VAL A 151 -6.21 9.20 11.42
C VAL A 151 -5.99 8.22 12.56
N TYR A 152 -6.38 6.96 12.33
CA TYR A 152 -6.25 5.84 13.25
C TYR A 152 -4.97 5.08 12.94
N VAL A 153 -4.04 5.00 13.89
CA VAL A 153 -2.78 4.27 13.76
C VAL A 153 -2.80 3.07 14.69
N TYR A 154 -2.74 1.87 14.12
CA TYR A 154 -2.69 0.63 14.89
C TYR A 154 -1.31 0.43 15.54
N ASN A 155 -1.31 0.11 16.82
CA ASN A 155 -0.14 -0.21 17.63
C ASN A 155 -0.18 -1.67 18.09
N PHE A 156 0.98 -2.29 18.16
CA PHE A 156 1.13 -3.69 18.53
C PHE A 156 1.73 -3.90 19.94
N THR A 157 2.61 -3.01 20.37
CA THR A 157 3.40 -3.17 21.60
C THR A 157 3.13 -2.07 22.62
N PRO A 158 3.26 -2.35 23.93
CA PRO A 158 3.36 -3.65 24.59
C PRO A 158 2.03 -4.40 24.62
N SER A 159 0.94 -3.73 24.28
CA SER A 159 -0.41 -4.24 24.08
C SER A 159 -1.05 -3.52 22.91
N THR A 160 -1.97 -4.18 22.22
CA THR A 160 -2.62 -3.60 21.07
C THR A 160 -3.47 -2.38 21.43
N SER A 161 -3.31 -1.32 20.66
CA SER A 161 -4.04 -0.06 20.81
C SER A 161 -4.19 0.67 19.46
N VAL A 162 -4.98 1.73 19.45
CA VAL A 162 -5.11 2.64 18.32
C VAL A 162 -4.77 4.05 18.78
N THR A 163 -3.73 4.65 18.19
CA THR A 163 -3.45 6.08 18.36
C THR A 163 -4.39 6.87 17.44
N VAL A 164 -5.08 7.85 17.99
CA VAL A 164 -5.97 8.76 17.26
C VAL A 164 -5.23 10.08 17.06
N VAL A 165 -5.02 10.46 15.81
CA VAL A 165 -4.35 11.73 15.45
C VAL A 165 -5.39 12.66 14.83
N ASP A 166 -5.54 13.87 15.38
CA ASP A 166 -6.36 14.93 14.79
C ASP A 166 -5.57 15.62 13.68
N THR A 167 -6.10 15.58 12.45
CA THR A 167 -5.44 16.12 11.25
C THR A 167 -5.44 17.65 11.21
N GLN A 168 -6.44 18.29 11.83
CA GLN A 168 -6.55 19.75 11.89
C GLN A 168 -5.64 20.32 12.98
N ALA A 169 -5.66 19.71 14.17
CA ALA A 169 -4.77 20.08 15.26
C ALA A 169 -3.32 19.66 15.02
N LYS A 170 -3.11 18.68 14.11
CA LYS A 170 -1.82 18.04 13.82
C LYS A 170 -1.18 17.53 15.12
N ALA A 171 -1.95 16.79 15.86
CA ALA A 171 -1.57 16.31 17.19
C ALA A 171 -2.23 14.97 17.52
N VAL A 172 -1.59 14.20 18.41
CA VAL A 172 -2.21 13.00 19.00
C VAL A 172 -3.34 13.44 19.93
N SER A 173 -4.57 13.06 19.59
CA SER A 173 -5.74 13.27 20.44
C SER A 173 -5.81 12.27 21.58
N GLY A 174 -5.42 11.02 21.34
CA GLY A 174 -5.47 9.99 22.35
C GLY A 174 -4.95 8.64 21.87
N GLU A 175 -4.92 7.71 22.80
CA GLU A 175 -4.64 6.29 22.54
C GLU A 175 -5.77 5.47 23.17
N ILE A 176 -6.31 4.54 22.39
CA ILE A 176 -7.43 3.67 22.76
C ILE A 176 -6.92 2.24 22.81
N ALA A 177 -6.89 1.63 24.00
CA ALA A 177 -6.49 0.25 24.18
C ALA A 177 -7.52 -0.71 23.58
N ILE A 178 -7.05 -1.69 22.79
CA ILE A 178 -7.88 -2.75 22.18
C ILE A 178 -7.29 -4.14 22.48
N PRO A 179 -7.03 -4.51 23.74
CA PRO A 179 -6.32 -5.72 24.10
C PRO A 179 -7.00 -6.97 23.53
N GLY A 180 -6.20 -7.85 22.90
CA GLY A 180 -6.70 -9.07 22.25
C GLY A 180 -7.41 -8.86 20.92
N CYS A 181 -7.45 -7.61 20.40
CA CYS A 181 -7.99 -7.28 19.09
C CYS A 181 -6.93 -6.65 18.20
N VAL A 182 -7.13 -6.67 16.89
CA VAL A 182 -6.16 -6.20 15.89
C VAL A 182 -6.81 -5.30 14.87
N LEU A 183 -6.00 -4.37 14.32
CA LEU A 183 -6.34 -3.46 13.23
C LEU A 183 -7.45 -2.47 13.57
N ASN A 184 -7.72 -1.57 12.63
CA ASN A 184 -8.78 -0.57 12.74
C ASN A 184 -9.54 -0.45 11.41
N TYR A 185 -10.78 -0.90 11.40
CA TYR A 185 -11.69 -0.82 10.24
C TYR A 185 -12.57 0.40 10.44
N PRO A 186 -12.36 1.52 9.72
CA PRO A 186 -13.12 2.75 9.95
C PRO A 186 -14.61 2.58 9.62
N ILE A 187 -15.47 3.19 10.42
CA ILE A 187 -16.93 3.15 10.28
C ILE A 187 -17.45 4.59 10.37
N GLY A 188 -17.86 5.14 9.25
CA GLY A 188 -18.28 6.55 9.20
C GLY A 188 -17.21 7.47 9.81
N ASN A 189 -17.64 8.50 10.55
CA ASN A 189 -16.74 9.57 11.00
C ASN A 189 -16.13 9.33 12.38
N ARG A 190 -16.81 8.59 13.27
CA ARG A 190 -16.45 8.53 14.71
C ARG A 190 -16.40 7.13 15.27
N ARG A 191 -16.34 6.12 14.43
CA ARG A 191 -16.25 4.72 14.87
C ARG A 191 -15.16 3.98 14.11
N PHE A 192 -14.62 2.95 14.72
CA PHE A 192 -13.86 1.91 14.06
C PHE A 192 -14.13 0.55 14.69
N ALA A 193 -14.02 -0.50 13.90
CA ALA A 193 -14.04 -1.86 14.39
C ALA A 193 -12.63 -2.43 14.49
N SER A 194 -12.46 -3.49 15.29
CA SER A 194 -11.27 -4.32 15.37
C SER A 194 -11.68 -5.80 15.44
N LEU A 195 -10.89 -6.68 14.84
CA LEU A 195 -11.05 -8.14 14.97
C LEU A 195 -10.41 -8.62 16.25
N CYS A 196 -11.09 -9.47 17.01
CA CYS A 196 -10.59 -10.00 18.26
C CYS A 196 -10.28 -11.50 18.14
N GLY A 197 -9.27 -11.95 18.90
CA GLY A 197 -8.81 -13.35 18.88
C GLY A 197 -9.84 -14.35 19.42
N ASP A 198 -10.88 -13.89 20.13
CA ASP A 198 -12.03 -14.68 20.56
C ASP A 198 -13.11 -14.86 19.46
N GLY A 199 -12.86 -14.33 18.27
CA GLY A 199 -13.79 -14.39 17.14
C GLY A 199 -14.86 -13.28 17.15
N SER A 200 -14.75 -12.28 18.03
CA SER A 200 -15.67 -11.14 18.05
C SER A 200 -15.15 -9.96 17.22
N LEU A 201 -16.08 -9.09 16.83
CA LEU A 201 -15.83 -7.72 16.39
C LEU A 201 -16.00 -6.78 17.56
N GLN A 202 -15.00 -5.98 17.86
CA GLN A 202 -15.11 -4.87 18.80
C GLN A 202 -15.33 -3.58 18.03
N VAL A 203 -16.36 -2.81 18.34
CA VAL A 203 -16.60 -1.47 17.81
C VAL A 203 -16.33 -0.46 18.90
N VAL A 204 -15.51 0.54 18.56
CA VAL A 204 -15.20 1.69 19.42
C VAL A 204 -15.83 2.93 18.81
N THR A 205 -16.49 3.73 19.63
CA THR A 205 -17.02 5.06 19.28
C THR A 205 -16.18 6.13 19.96
N ILE A 206 -15.83 7.17 19.23
CA ILE A 206 -15.09 8.34 19.74
C ILE A 206 -15.93 9.61 19.61
N ASN A 207 -15.60 10.61 20.40
CA ASN A 207 -16.17 11.96 20.28
C ASN A 207 -15.34 12.85 19.33
N ASP A 208 -15.72 14.12 19.19
CA ASP A 208 -15.03 15.09 18.32
C ASP A 208 -13.65 15.52 18.82
N GLU A 209 -13.29 15.15 20.04
CA GLU A 209 -11.96 15.31 20.63
C GLU A 209 -11.10 14.04 20.47
N GLY A 210 -11.60 13.01 19.75
CA GLY A 210 -10.89 11.75 19.52
C GLY A 210 -10.79 10.84 20.75
N LYS A 211 -11.67 11.02 21.74
CA LYS A 211 -11.72 10.20 22.97
C LYS A 211 -12.82 9.16 22.88
N GLU A 212 -12.51 7.96 23.36
CA GLU A 212 -13.51 6.89 23.46
C GLU A 212 -14.70 7.29 24.31
N THR A 213 -15.90 7.05 23.80
CA THR A 213 -17.18 7.30 24.50
C THR A 213 -18.02 6.05 24.68
N ALA A 214 -17.83 5.06 23.80
CA ALA A 214 -18.55 3.80 23.89
C ALA A 214 -17.73 2.67 23.25
N ARG A 215 -18.03 1.46 23.71
CA ARG A 215 -17.45 0.22 23.18
C ARG A 215 -18.47 -0.89 23.20
N SER A 216 -18.53 -1.68 22.15
CA SER A 216 -19.35 -2.89 22.07
C SER A 216 -18.56 -4.06 21.50
N ARG A 217 -19.06 -5.29 21.74
CA ARG A 217 -18.54 -6.52 21.13
C ARG A 217 -19.69 -7.33 20.56
N THR A 218 -19.47 -7.90 19.39
CA THR A 218 -20.43 -8.75 18.68
C THR A 218 -19.72 -10.02 18.23
N PRO A 219 -20.21 -11.24 18.57
CA PRO A 219 -19.69 -12.47 18.03
C PRO A 219 -19.76 -12.47 16.49
N PHE A 220 -18.70 -12.91 15.83
CA PHE A 220 -18.59 -12.83 14.37
C PHE A 220 -18.23 -14.14 13.71
N PHE A 221 -17.20 -14.82 14.20
CA PHE A 221 -16.77 -16.11 13.67
C PHE A 221 -16.21 -17.01 14.78
N ASP A 222 -16.07 -18.31 14.51
CA ASP A 222 -15.40 -19.24 15.41
C ASP A 222 -13.94 -19.43 14.95
N PRO A 223 -12.94 -18.90 15.69
CA PRO A 223 -11.54 -19.01 15.31
C PRO A 223 -10.99 -20.44 15.36
N ASN A 224 -11.69 -21.38 16.05
CA ASN A 224 -11.32 -22.78 16.09
C ASN A 224 -11.86 -23.57 14.90
N ALA A 225 -12.94 -23.11 14.29
CA ALA A 225 -13.58 -23.77 13.16
C ALA A 225 -12.97 -23.34 11.81
N GLU A 226 -12.64 -22.06 11.66
CA GLU A 226 -12.19 -21.49 10.38
C GLU A 226 -11.27 -20.29 10.58
N LYS A 227 -10.20 -20.22 9.79
CA LYS A 227 -9.25 -19.09 9.83
C LYS A 227 -9.77 -17.93 8.99
N LEU A 228 -10.09 -16.81 9.63
CA LEU A 228 -10.47 -15.57 8.97
C LEU A 228 -9.23 -14.80 8.52
N VAL A 229 -9.27 -14.27 7.29
CA VAL A 229 -8.26 -13.34 6.77
C VAL A 229 -8.69 -11.92 7.14
N GLU A 230 -7.83 -11.20 7.85
CA GLU A 230 -8.09 -9.87 8.37
C GLU A 230 -8.06 -8.76 7.30
N ARG A 231 -7.69 -9.09 6.07
CA ARG A 231 -7.52 -8.15 4.95
C ARG A 231 -8.83 -7.97 4.19
N ALA A 232 -9.79 -7.35 4.85
CA ALA A 232 -11.11 -7.09 4.28
C ALA A 232 -11.10 -6.04 3.17
N VAL A 233 -12.20 -5.96 2.44
CA VAL A 233 -12.57 -4.84 1.57
C VAL A 233 -13.96 -4.34 1.95
N ASN A 234 -14.30 -3.10 1.55
CA ASN A 234 -15.61 -2.54 1.91
C ASN A 234 -16.26 -1.77 0.75
N VAL A 235 -17.59 -1.75 0.77
CA VAL A 235 -18.43 -0.86 -0.03
C VAL A 235 -19.28 -0.06 0.97
N GLY A 236 -18.99 1.21 1.11
CA GLY A 236 -19.55 2.01 2.21
C GLY A 236 -19.20 1.37 3.55
N ASP A 237 -20.19 1.26 4.43
CA ASP A 237 -20.03 0.64 5.75
C ASP A 237 -20.21 -0.90 5.76
N THR A 238 -20.34 -1.56 4.60
CA THR A 238 -20.37 -3.02 4.51
C THR A 238 -18.97 -3.55 4.21
N TYR A 239 -18.42 -4.33 5.15
CA TYR A 239 -17.13 -4.98 5.04
C TYR A 239 -17.27 -6.45 4.64
N TYR A 240 -16.41 -6.91 3.73
CA TYR A 240 -16.34 -8.29 3.27
C TYR A 240 -15.02 -8.89 3.73
N PHE A 241 -15.09 -9.84 4.64
CA PHE A 241 -13.96 -10.67 5.05
C PHE A 241 -14.02 -12.00 4.31
N THR A 242 -12.89 -12.64 4.12
CA THR A 242 -12.85 -14.03 3.62
C THR A 242 -12.09 -14.91 4.59
N THR A 243 -12.36 -16.22 4.55
CA THR A 243 -11.57 -17.22 5.24
C THR A 243 -10.52 -17.80 4.31
N THR A 244 -9.54 -18.48 4.84
CA THR A 244 -8.51 -19.16 4.04
C THR A 244 -9.08 -20.29 3.16
N THR A 245 -10.30 -20.72 3.42
CA THR A 245 -11.03 -21.77 2.65
C THR A 245 -12.06 -21.19 1.68
N GLY A 246 -12.19 -19.86 1.62
CA GLY A 246 -13.03 -19.17 0.64
C GLY A 246 -14.46 -18.91 1.07
N THR A 247 -14.76 -18.90 2.37
CA THR A 247 -16.06 -18.40 2.87
C THR A 247 -15.99 -16.87 3.00
N VAL A 248 -16.87 -16.15 2.32
CA VAL A 248 -17.05 -14.71 2.50
C VAL A 248 -18.00 -14.44 3.65
N ARG A 249 -17.58 -13.57 4.58
CA ARG A 249 -18.35 -13.16 5.76
C ARG A 249 -18.59 -11.64 5.72
N PRO A 250 -19.75 -11.20 5.22
CA PRO A 250 -20.06 -9.78 5.16
C PRO A 250 -20.59 -9.27 6.50
N VAL A 251 -20.24 -8.01 6.83
CA VAL A 251 -20.72 -7.30 8.02
C VAL A 251 -21.16 -5.90 7.61
N ASP A 252 -22.36 -5.52 7.95
CA ASP A 252 -22.90 -4.17 7.76
C ASP A 252 -22.76 -3.38 9.06
N PHE A 253 -22.02 -2.28 9.02
CA PHE A 253 -21.79 -1.36 10.15
C PHE A 253 -22.60 -0.05 10.04
N SER A 254 -23.55 0.05 9.11
CA SER A 254 -24.35 1.27 8.92
C SER A 254 -25.24 1.61 10.14
N GLY A 255 -25.62 0.60 10.92
CA GLY A 255 -26.39 0.76 12.16
C GLY A 255 -25.53 1.01 13.39
N ASP A 256 -26.18 1.14 14.57
CA ASP A 256 -25.50 1.32 15.85
C ASP A 256 -24.69 0.09 16.28
N ALA A 257 -25.15 -1.10 15.92
CA ALA A 257 -24.46 -2.37 16.14
C ALA A 257 -24.15 -3.07 14.82
N PRO A 258 -23.04 -3.84 14.74
CA PRO A 258 -22.71 -4.63 13.58
C PRO A 258 -23.82 -5.64 13.25
N LYS A 259 -24.26 -5.69 12.00
CA LYS A 259 -25.17 -6.70 11.50
C LYS A 259 -24.39 -7.71 10.66
N ILE A 260 -24.30 -8.93 11.18
CA ILE A 260 -23.68 -10.03 10.46
C ILE A 260 -24.63 -10.47 9.35
N LEU A 261 -24.17 -10.40 8.10
CA LEU A 261 -24.95 -10.81 6.93
C LEU A 261 -24.70 -12.28 6.61
N PRO A 262 -25.57 -12.93 5.81
CA PRO A 262 -25.39 -14.32 5.43
C PRO A 262 -24.06 -14.54 4.72
N SER A 263 -23.30 -15.54 5.17
CA SER A 263 -22.05 -15.97 4.53
C SER A 263 -22.33 -16.71 3.24
N TRP A 264 -21.36 -16.65 2.30
CA TRP A 264 -21.42 -17.38 1.04
C TRP A 264 -20.03 -17.87 0.62
N SER A 265 -19.92 -18.81 -0.32
CA SER A 265 -18.67 -19.44 -0.71
C SER A 265 -18.16 -18.90 -2.04
N LEU A 266 -16.84 -18.63 -2.12
CA LEU A 266 -16.12 -18.34 -3.35
C LEU A 266 -15.91 -19.59 -4.22
N VAL A 267 -15.97 -20.76 -3.62
CA VAL A 267 -15.59 -22.04 -4.22
C VAL A 267 -16.75 -23.03 -4.18
N THR A 268 -16.94 -23.77 -5.26
CA THR A 268 -17.85 -24.91 -5.32
C THR A 268 -17.22 -26.12 -4.62
N ASP A 269 -17.97 -27.21 -4.47
CA ASP A 269 -17.39 -28.45 -3.92
C ASP A 269 -16.36 -29.08 -4.86
N GLU A 270 -16.49 -28.87 -6.17
CA GLU A 270 -15.50 -29.26 -7.18
C GLU A 270 -14.24 -28.43 -7.06
N ASP A 271 -14.36 -27.10 -6.89
CA ASP A 271 -13.23 -26.21 -6.68
C ASP A 271 -12.46 -26.58 -5.42
N LYS A 272 -13.16 -26.89 -4.31
CA LYS A 272 -12.55 -27.35 -3.06
C LYS A 272 -11.78 -28.66 -3.24
N LYS A 273 -12.35 -29.62 -3.97
CA LYS A 273 -11.67 -30.90 -4.27
C LYS A 273 -10.43 -30.68 -5.15
N ALA A 274 -10.46 -29.68 -6.01
CA ALA A 274 -9.33 -29.27 -6.84
C ALA A 274 -8.29 -28.41 -6.09
N GLY A 275 -8.54 -28.08 -4.80
CA GLY A 275 -7.64 -27.33 -3.96
C GLY A 275 -7.70 -25.81 -4.13
N TRP A 276 -8.72 -25.27 -4.83
CA TRP A 276 -8.86 -23.83 -5.01
C TRP A 276 -9.16 -23.11 -3.70
N ALA A 277 -8.38 -22.05 -3.43
CA ALA A 277 -8.51 -21.20 -2.25
C ALA A 277 -8.09 -19.76 -2.55
N PRO A 278 -8.60 -18.77 -1.79
CA PRO A 278 -8.10 -17.41 -1.88
C PRO A 278 -6.67 -17.31 -1.35
N GLY A 279 -5.84 -16.47 -2.00
CA GLY A 279 -4.49 -16.23 -1.54
C GLY A 279 -3.89 -14.94 -2.08
N GLY A 280 -2.86 -14.45 -1.42
CA GLY A 280 -2.21 -13.19 -1.72
C GLY A 280 -2.13 -12.27 -0.51
N TRP A 281 -1.44 -11.15 -0.64
CA TRP A 281 -1.31 -10.20 0.45
C TRP A 281 -2.52 -9.26 0.53
N GLN A 282 -2.72 -8.38 -0.44
CA GLN A 282 -3.98 -7.63 -0.59
C GLN A 282 -4.87 -8.39 -1.58
N LEU A 283 -5.43 -9.51 -1.09
CA LEU A 283 -6.04 -10.56 -1.91
C LEU A 283 -7.43 -10.21 -2.46
N MET A 284 -8.08 -9.19 -1.96
CA MET A 284 -9.42 -8.77 -2.40
C MET A 284 -9.43 -7.32 -2.87
N ALA A 285 -10.28 -7.04 -3.85
CA ALA A 285 -10.62 -5.70 -4.29
C ALA A 285 -12.11 -5.62 -4.62
N VAL A 286 -12.72 -4.46 -4.45
CA VAL A 286 -14.11 -4.20 -4.85
C VAL A 286 -14.16 -3.11 -5.89
N ALA A 287 -15.02 -3.27 -6.89
CA ALA A 287 -15.41 -2.26 -7.85
C ALA A 287 -16.87 -1.86 -7.59
N PRO A 288 -17.11 -0.82 -6.76
CA PRO A 288 -18.47 -0.49 -6.31
C PRO A 288 -19.44 -0.16 -7.45
N LYS A 289 -18.96 0.51 -8.51
CA LYS A 289 -19.76 0.85 -9.69
C LYS A 289 -20.23 -0.35 -10.51
N LEU A 290 -19.58 -1.50 -10.33
CA LEU A 290 -19.94 -2.76 -11.00
C LEU A 290 -20.64 -3.74 -10.06
N ASP A 291 -20.81 -3.42 -8.78
CA ASP A 291 -21.26 -4.35 -7.72
C ASP A 291 -20.45 -5.65 -7.72
N ARG A 292 -19.10 -5.57 -7.84
CA ARG A 292 -18.23 -6.73 -7.99
C ARG A 292 -17.14 -6.81 -6.93
N LEU A 293 -16.93 -8.04 -6.44
CA LEU A 293 -15.80 -8.45 -5.64
C LEU A 293 -14.82 -9.22 -6.53
N TYR A 294 -13.54 -8.85 -6.48
CA TYR A 294 -12.43 -9.54 -7.12
C TYR A 294 -11.59 -10.21 -6.04
N VAL A 295 -11.20 -11.46 -6.25
CA VAL A 295 -10.43 -12.25 -5.28
C VAL A 295 -9.30 -12.97 -6.01
N LEU A 296 -8.09 -12.86 -5.47
CA LEU A 296 -6.95 -13.65 -5.90
C LEU A 296 -7.17 -15.10 -5.51
N MET A 297 -7.02 -16.03 -6.46
CA MET A 297 -7.30 -17.44 -6.26
C MET A 297 -6.15 -18.29 -6.80
N HIS A 298 -5.74 -19.28 -6.03
CA HIS A 298 -4.73 -20.26 -6.44
C HIS A 298 -5.17 -21.69 -6.09
N ASP A 299 -4.58 -22.68 -6.71
CA ASP A 299 -4.74 -24.08 -6.36
C ASP A 299 -3.76 -24.41 -5.21
N ALA A 300 -4.25 -24.27 -4.00
CA ALA A 300 -3.47 -24.55 -2.80
C ALA A 300 -3.44 -26.04 -2.51
N HIS A 301 -2.52 -26.79 -3.09
CA HIS A 301 -2.29 -28.20 -2.69
C HIS A 301 -1.66 -28.31 -1.31
N GLU A 302 -1.19 -27.20 -0.71
CA GLU A 302 -0.60 -27.16 0.63
C GLU A 302 -1.34 -26.16 1.54
N PRO A 303 -1.77 -26.59 2.76
CA PRO A 303 -2.68 -25.82 3.62
C PRO A 303 -2.10 -24.52 4.22
N MET A 304 -0.84 -24.17 3.99
CA MET A 304 -0.13 -23.09 4.70
C MET A 304 0.21 -21.88 3.83
N LYS A 305 -0.24 -21.82 2.58
CA LYS A 305 0.20 -20.80 1.62
C LYS A 305 -0.86 -19.78 1.22
N TRP A 306 -1.75 -19.43 2.11
CA TRP A 306 -2.80 -18.43 1.83
C TRP A 306 -2.25 -17.01 1.53
N GLU A 307 -0.98 -16.74 1.81
CA GLU A 307 -0.30 -15.49 1.43
C GLU A 307 0.40 -15.58 0.07
N ASP A 308 0.43 -16.75 -0.56
CA ASP A 308 1.08 -16.94 -1.84
C ASP A 308 0.40 -16.13 -2.96
N PRO A 309 1.17 -15.62 -3.91
CA PRO A 309 0.64 -14.87 -5.04
C PRO A 309 -0.19 -15.77 -5.95
N SER A 310 -1.13 -15.19 -6.66
CA SER A 310 -2.11 -15.92 -7.47
C SER A 310 -2.02 -15.56 -8.94
N PRO A 311 -2.07 -16.56 -9.83
CA PRO A 311 -2.12 -16.34 -11.28
C PRO A 311 -3.53 -16.03 -11.78
N LEU A 312 -4.58 -16.25 -10.96
CA LEU A 312 -5.97 -16.05 -11.34
C LEU A 312 -6.67 -15.08 -10.38
N ILE A 313 -7.56 -14.28 -10.95
CA ILE A 313 -8.44 -13.37 -10.22
C ILE A 313 -9.87 -13.73 -10.58
N TRP A 314 -10.64 -14.17 -9.58
CA TRP A 314 -12.06 -14.48 -9.78
C TRP A 314 -12.92 -13.27 -9.42
N ALA A 315 -13.89 -12.97 -10.30
CA ALA A 315 -14.85 -11.90 -10.11
C ALA A 315 -16.20 -12.46 -9.70
N PHE A 316 -16.80 -11.89 -8.65
CA PHE A 316 -18.10 -12.28 -8.11
C PHE A 316 -19.05 -11.08 -8.13
N ASP A 317 -20.28 -11.33 -8.52
CA ASP A 317 -21.36 -10.37 -8.36
C ASP A 317 -21.81 -10.32 -6.89
N LEU A 318 -21.78 -9.15 -6.28
CA LEU A 318 -22.07 -8.96 -4.85
C LEU A 318 -23.55 -9.17 -4.48
N LYS A 319 -24.48 -9.11 -5.45
CA LYS A 319 -25.90 -9.32 -5.21
C LYS A 319 -26.30 -10.79 -5.32
N THR A 320 -25.74 -11.47 -6.32
CA THR A 320 -26.09 -12.87 -6.59
C THR A 320 -25.11 -13.86 -6.01
N HIS A 321 -23.93 -13.39 -5.56
CA HIS A 321 -22.80 -14.17 -5.05
C HIS A 321 -22.24 -15.18 -6.07
N LYS A 322 -22.54 -15.00 -7.37
CA LYS A 322 -22.08 -15.90 -8.43
C LYS A 322 -20.75 -15.42 -9.01
N LYS A 323 -19.87 -16.36 -9.34
CA LYS A 323 -18.68 -16.08 -10.14
C LYS A 323 -19.12 -15.65 -11.54
N VAL A 324 -18.67 -14.48 -11.98
CA VAL A 324 -19.07 -13.87 -13.28
C VAL A 324 -17.92 -13.77 -14.27
N ALA A 325 -16.67 -13.85 -13.79
CA ALA A 325 -15.49 -13.84 -14.65
C ALA A 325 -14.28 -14.47 -13.95
N THR A 326 -13.30 -14.83 -14.75
CA THR A 326 -11.93 -15.16 -14.33
C THR A 326 -11.00 -14.32 -15.19
N LEU A 327 -10.06 -13.61 -14.54
CA LEU A 327 -8.99 -12.84 -15.18
C LEU A 327 -7.69 -13.61 -14.96
N GLU A 328 -6.91 -13.76 -16.02
CA GLU A 328 -5.59 -14.38 -15.96
C GLU A 328 -4.53 -13.30 -15.75
N ALA A 329 -3.66 -13.49 -14.76
CA ALA A 329 -2.50 -12.67 -14.50
C ALA A 329 -1.26 -13.39 -15.05
N PRO A 330 -0.63 -12.89 -16.14
CA PRO A 330 0.55 -13.52 -16.75
C PRO A 330 1.71 -13.70 -15.77
N VAL A 331 1.86 -12.78 -14.83
CA VAL A 331 2.75 -12.89 -13.67
C VAL A 331 1.87 -12.95 -12.42
N PRO A 332 2.09 -13.89 -11.48
CA PRO A 332 1.27 -14.00 -10.29
C PRO A 332 1.17 -12.70 -9.50
N VAL A 333 -0.06 -12.29 -9.17
CA VAL A 333 -0.36 -11.07 -8.42
C VAL A 333 -0.38 -11.36 -6.93
N TRP A 334 0.20 -10.47 -6.15
CA TRP A 334 0.26 -10.57 -4.69
C TRP A 334 -0.64 -9.56 -3.97
N SER A 335 -0.77 -8.36 -4.52
CA SER A 335 -1.62 -7.30 -3.97
C SER A 335 -2.40 -6.62 -5.07
N MET A 336 -3.69 -6.34 -4.85
CA MET A 336 -4.52 -5.69 -5.86
C MET A 336 -5.47 -4.65 -5.30
N GLN A 337 -5.86 -3.68 -6.14
CA GLN A 337 -6.84 -2.65 -5.85
C GLN A 337 -7.67 -2.37 -7.11
N ALA A 338 -8.97 -2.19 -6.95
CA ALA A 338 -9.84 -1.66 -8.00
C ALA A 338 -10.07 -0.16 -7.82
N THR A 339 -10.18 0.58 -8.93
CA THR A 339 -10.58 1.99 -8.89
C THR A 339 -12.09 2.12 -8.71
N GLY A 340 -12.54 3.24 -8.13
CA GLY A 340 -13.95 3.45 -7.77
C GLY A 340 -14.78 4.27 -8.77
N ASP A 341 -14.25 4.58 -9.94
CA ASP A 341 -14.84 5.43 -10.96
C ASP A 341 -15.71 4.67 -11.99
N ASP A 342 -16.20 5.37 -13.02
CA ASP A 342 -17.08 4.80 -14.06
C ASP A 342 -16.35 4.02 -15.16
N LYS A 343 -15.00 4.07 -15.18
CA LYS A 343 -14.13 3.27 -16.06
C LYS A 343 -13.17 2.42 -15.23
N PRO A 344 -13.69 1.56 -14.35
CA PRO A 344 -12.90 0.96 -13.31
C PRO A 344 -11.79 0.07 -13.86
N LEU A 345 -10.60 0.23 -13.29
CA LEU A 345 -9.43 -0.61 -13.50
C LEU A 345 -9.20 -1.51 -12.29
N LEU A 346 -8.63 -2.70 -12.52
CA LEU A 346 -7.98 -3.47 -11.48
C LEU A 346 -6.47 -3.36 -11.66
N LEU A 347 -5.79 -3.00 -10.58
CA LEU A 347 -4.35 -2.80 -10.53
C LEU A 347 -3.76 -3.93 -9.69
N GLY A 348 -3.01 -4.82 -10.31
CA GLY A 348 -2.39 -5.97 -9.66
C GLY A 348 -0.88 -5.81 -9.58
N ALA A 349 -0.33 -5.65 -8.38
CA ALA A 349 1.10 -5.68 -8.15
C ALA A 349 1.58 -7.13 -8.14
N ASP A 350 2.51 -7.46 -9.03
CA ASP A 350 2.99 -8.82 -9.24
C ASP A 350 4.33 -9.10 -8.55
N VAL A 351 4.71 -10.37 -8.54
CA VAL A 351 5.92 -10.85 -7.85
C VAL A 351 7.23 -10.48 -8.55
N GLU A 352 7.18 -9.98 -9.77
CA GLU A 352 8.35 -9.46 -10.49
C GLU A 352 8.55 -7.95 -10.27
N GLY A 353 7.67 -7.34 -9.45
CA GLY A 353 7.71 -5.92 -9.13
C GLY A 353 7.02 -5.05 -10.17
N GLY A 354 6.22 -5.64 -11.03
CA GLY A 354 5.37 -4.96 -12.00
C GLY A 354 4.00 -4.57 -11.44
N LEU A 355 3.27 -3.80 -12.23
CA LEU A 355 1.86 -3.47 -12.02
C LEU A 355 1.07 -3.85 -13.26
N GLN A 356 0.21 -4.85 -13.16
CA GLN A 356 -0.69 -5.29 -14.22
C GLN A 356 -1.99 -4.48 -14.16
N ILE A 357 -2.52 -4.09 -15.31
CA ILE A 357 -3.66 -3.19 -15.45
C ILE A 357 -4.76 -3.92 -16.23
N PHE A 358 -5.90 -4.16 -15.59
CA PHE A 358 -7.06 -4.80 -16.19
C PHE A 358 -8.21 -3.81 -16.31
N ASP A 359 -8.86 -3.78 -17.47
CA ASP A 359 -10.14 -3.10 -17.66
C ASP A 359 -11.27 -3.97 -17.10
N LEU A 360 -12.00 -3.47 -16.11
CA LEU A 360 -13.02 -4.24 -15.40
C LEU A 360 -14.38 -4.30 -16.11
N LYS A 361 -14.61 -3.49 -17.15
CA LYS A 361 -15.79 -3.63 -18.01
C LYS A 361 -15.65 -4.81 -18.95
N THR A 362 -14.43 -5.05 -19.42
CA THR A 362 -14.12 -6.14 -20.36
C THR A 362 -13.50 -7.36 -19.67
N ASN A 363 -13.04 -7.22 -18.42
CA ASN A 363 -12.26 -8.21 -17.67
C ASN A 363 -10.97 -8.65 -18.39
N LYS A 364 -10.32 -7.74 -19.09
CA LYS A 364 -9.11 -8.02 -19.87
C LYS A 364 -7.91 -7.26 -19.36
N LEU A 365 -6.75 -7.90 -19.40
CA LEU A 365 -5.47 -7.23 -19.23
C LEU A 365 -5.27 -6.24 -20.39
N THR A 366 -5.04 -4.97 -20.08
CA THR A 366 -4.81 -3.88 -21.05
C THR A 366 -3.34 -3.47 -21.11
N GLY A 367 -2.56 -3.91 -20.14
CA GLY A 367 -1.13 -3.69 -20.12
C GLY A 367 -0.50 -3.89 -18.77
N SER A 368 0.81 -3.64 -18.71
CA SER A 368 1.61 -3.72 -17.49
C SER A 368 2.65 -2.62 -17.46
N MET A 369 3.12 -2.32 -16.25
CA MET A 369 4.23 -1.42 -15.98
C MET A 369 5.30 -2.21 -15.24
N PRO A 370 6.49 -2.43 -15.81
CA PRO A 370 7.56 -3.16 -15.13
C PRO A 370 8.24 -2.30 -14.05
N LYS A 371 8.78 -2.93 -13.01
CA LYS A 371 9.66 -2.30 -12.00
C LYS A 371 9.03 -1.09 -11.29
N VAL A 372 7.77 -1.21 -10.92
CA VAL A 372 7.05 -0.18 -10.16
C VAL A 372 7.41 -0.27 -8.67
N ALA A 373 7.56 -1.49 -8.17
CA ALA A 373 7.93 -1.80 -6.79
C ALA A 373 8.82 -3.05 -6.78
N LYS A 374 9.35 -3.42 -5.62
CA LYS A 374 10.00 -4.72 -5.42
C LYS A 374 9.12 -5.66 -4.63
N THR A 375 8.50 -5.15 -3.56
CA THR A 375 7.59 -5.91 -2.70
C THR A 375 6.40 -5.05 -2.31
N ALA A 376 5.45 -4.92 -3.23
CA ALA A 376 4.25 -4.11 -3.02
C ALA A 376 3.29 -4.79 -2.04
N THR A 377 3.24 -4.31 -0.80
CA THR A 377 2.29 -4.80 0.21
C THR A 377 0.91 -4.14 0.12
N GLN A 378 0.84 -2.95 -0.46
CA GLN A 378 -0.42 -2.25 -0.64
C GLN A 378 -0.45 -1.57 -2.00
N VAL A 379 -1.62 -1.59 -2.61
CA VAL A 379 -1.97 -0.75 -3.76
C VAL A 379 -3.19 0.07 -3.36
N LEU A 380 -3.10 1.39 -3.45
CA LEU A 380 -4.19 2.32 -3.19
C LEU A 380 -4.49 3.09 -4.46
N SER A 381 -5.76 3.42 -4.68
CA SER A 381 -6.21 4.18 -5.85
C SER A 381 -7.46 4.98 -5.53
N TYR A 382 -7.83 5.87 -6.41
CA TYR A 382 -9.10 6.60 -6.40
C TYR A 382 -9.73 6.62 -7.79
#